data_b858af5873ad1057383b907f01b5300d
#
_entry.id   b858af5873ad1057383b907f01b5300d
#
_cell.length_a   1.000
_cell.length_b   1.000
_cell.length_c   1.000
_cell.angle_alpha   90.00
_cell.angle_beta   90.00
_cell.angle_gamma   90.00
#
_symmetry.space_group_name_H-M   'P 1'
#
loop_
_entity.id
_entity.type
_entity.pdbx_description
1 polymer ?
#
loop_
_entity_poly.entity_id
_entity_poly.type
_entity_poly.pdbx_seq_one_letter_code
_entity_poly.pdbx_strand_id
1 'polypeptide(L)'
;PAYSFSAYVAEVDVDVETGLISCTDVWAAHDCGKALNPLAVEGQIIGSCHMGLGQVLSEKMVYGRTGHLQNPNLLEYKIPSVHEMPNVTPIIVESSDPEGPFGAKEAGEGPLLPILPAVVNAVYDAIGVRIRELPLTPDVVWKAISAKTKSMDGIDPTDLPAPRLNHGPLQAT
;
A
#
# COMPACT_ATOMS: atom_id res chain seq x y z
N PRO A 1 -2.08 0.45 -28.33
CA PRO A 1 -1.80 0.08 -26.93
C PRO A 1 -2.98 0.44 -26.04
N ALA A 2 -3.41 -0.49 -25.21
CA ALA A 2 -4.42 -0.27 -24.16
C ALA A 2 -3.75 0.26 -22.88
N TYR A 3 -4.39 1.20 -22.20
CA TYR A 3 -3.95 1.70 -20.91
C TYR A 3 -4.98 1.36 -19.85
N SER A 4 -4.55 0.69 -18.79
CA SER A 4 -5.34 0.48 -17.59
C SER A 4 -5.02 1.54 -16.55
N PHE A 5 -6.03 1.93 -15.77
CA PHE A 5 -5.89 2.91 -14.71
C PHE A 5 -6.34 2.30 -13.39
N SER A 6 -5.62 2.62 -12.33
CA SER A 6 -5.97 2.16 -10.98
C SER A 6 -5.81 3.29 -9.98
N ALA A 7 -6.72 3.32 -8.99
CA ALA A 7 -6.68 4.29 -7.89
C ALA A 7 -7.07 3.58 -6.59
N TYR A 8 -6.16 3.60 -5.60
CA TYR A 8 -6.36 2.92 -4.33
C TYR A 8 -6.32 3.88 -3.16
N VAL A 9 -7.12 3.57 -2.16
CA VAL A 9 -7.08 4.21 -0.84
C VAL A 9 -6.81 3.11 0.18
N ALA A 10 -5.91 3.37 1.11
CA ALA A 10 -5.58 2.47 2.20
C ALA A 10 -5.79 3.17 3.55
N GLU A 11 -6.26 2.41 4.53
CA GLU A 11 -6.32 2.80 5.93
C GLU A 11 -5.31 1.98 6.71
N VAL A 12 -4.55 2.62 7.60
CA VAL A 12 -3.50 1.96 8.38
C VAL A 12 -3.50 2.44 9.82
N ASP A 13 -3.21 1.51 10.72
CA ASP A 13 -2.82 1.79 12.10
C ASP A 13 -1.30 1.66 12.23
N VAL A 14 -0.66 2.64 12.88
CA VAL A 14 0.77 2.63 13.13
C VAL A 14 1.04 2.67 14.63
N ASP A 15 1.64 1.63 15.17
CA ASP A 15 2.16 1.64 16.54
C ASP A 15 3.48 2.44 16.59
N VAL A 16 3.43 3.61 17.16
CA VAL A 16 4.58 4.52 17.23
C VAL A 16 5.69 4.05 18.17
N GLU A 17 5.39 3.14 19.11
CA GLU A 17 6.38 2.59 20.04
C GLU A 17 7.20 1.48 19.39
N THR A 18 6.58 0.66 18.56
CA THR A 18 7.21 -0.50 17.91
C THR A 18 7.53 -0.26 16.44
N GLY A 19 6.85 0.67 15.78
CA GLY A 19 6.90 0.89 14.34
C GLY A 19 6.09 -0.11 13.53
N LEU A 20 5.27 -0.96 14.18
CA LEU A 20 4.42 -1.93 13.50
C LEU A 20 3.30 -1.20 12.74
N ILE A 21 3.05 -1.64 11.50
CA ILE A 21 1.96 -1.16 10.67
C ILE A 21 0.95 -2.28 10.49
N SER A 22 -0.32 -1.96 10.71
CA SER A 22 -1.45 -2.80 10.34
C SER A 22 -2.29 -2.07 9.28
N CYS A 23 -2.40 -2.64 8.08
CA CYS A 23 -3.33 -2.15 7.08
C CYS A 23 -4.71 -2.74 7.41
N THR A 24 -5.70 -1.91 7.66
CA THR A 24 -7.05 -2.33 8.07
C THR A 24 -7.99 -2.47 6.90
N ASP A 25 -7.99 -1.49 6.01
CA ASP A 25 -8.90 -1.43 4.87
C ASP A 25 -8.20 -0.93 3.61
N VAL A 26 -8.63 -1.47 2.45
CA VAL A 26 -8.20 -1.03 1.12
C VAL A 26 -9.38 -0.94 0.20
N TRP A 27 -9.59 0.21 -0.42
CA TRP A 27 -10.53 0.40 -1.54
C TRP A 27 -9.72 0.43 -2.83
N ALA A 28 -9.95 -0.58 -3.68
CA ALA A 28 -9.11 -0.87 -4.82
C ALA A 28 -9.88 -0.74 -6.13
N ALA A 29 -9.83 0.43 -6.75
CA ALA A 29 -10.45 0.67 -8.05
C ALA A 29 -9.49 0.36 -9.19
N HIS A 30 -9.91 -0.51 -10.13
CA HIS A 30 -9.14 -0.88 -11.31
C HIS A 30 -10.00 -0.91 -12.56
N ASP A 31 -9.51 -0.27 -13.62
CA ASP A 31 -10.10 -0.27 -14.95
C ASP A 31 -9.58 -1.45 -15.79
N CYS A 32 -10.37 -2.51 -15.84
CA CYS A 32 -10.09 -3.72 -16.60
C CYS A 32 -10.72 -3.72 -18.02
N GLY A 33 -11.18 -2.57 -18.49
CA GLY A 33 -12.00 -2.52 -19.71
C GLY A 33 -13.36 -3.17 -19.46
N LYS A 34 -13.71 -4.20 -20.24
CA LYS A 34 -14.90 -5.02 -19.97
C LYS A 34 -14.57 -6.18 -19.05
N ALA A 35 -15.20 -6.28 -17.90
CA ALA A 35 -15.05 -7.43 -17.00
C ALA A 35 -15.77 -8.65 -17.58
N LEU A 36 -15.05 -9.53 -18.28
CA LEU A 36 -15.61 -10.74 -18.87
C LEU A 36 -16.03 -11.77 -17.81
N ASN A 37 -15.34 -11.79 -16.69
CA ASN A 37 -15.69 -12.55 -15.50
C ASN A 37 -15.44 -11.66 -14.25
N PRO A 38 -16.46 -10.93 -13.77
CA PRO A 38 -16.31 -10.01 -12.64
C PRO A 38 -15.71 -10.67 -11.39
N LEU A 39 -16.15 -11.87 -11.02
CA LEU A 39 -15.62 -12.58 -9.86
C LEU A 39 -14.11 -12.89 -9.99
N ALA A 40 -13.66 -13.24 -11.17
CA ALA A 40 -12.25 -13.47 -11.43
C ALA A 40 -11.45 -12.16 -11.37
N VAL A 41 -12.01 -11.05 -11.88
CA VAL A 41 -11.38 -9.72 -11.78
C VAL A 41 -11.26 -9.26 -10.32
N GLU A 42 -12.32 -9.42 -9.52
CA GLU A 42 -12.27 -9.14 -8.08
C GLU A 42 -11.19 -9.96 -7.39
N GLY A 43 -11.10 -11.26 -7.70
CA GLY A 43 -10.04 -12.14 -7.18
C GLY A 43 -8.64 -11.67 -7.54
N GLN A 44 -8.43 -11.18 -8.77
CA GLN A 44 -7.14 -10.61 -9.20
C GLN A 44 -6.82 -9.32 -8.44
N ILE A 45 -7.78 -8.43 -8.24
CA ILE A 45 -7.60 -7.18 -7.49
C ILE A 45 -7.20 -7.51 -6.03
N ILE A 46 -7.93 -8.41 -5.36
CA ILE A 46 -7.64 -8.83 -3.99
C ILE A 46 -6.25 -9.48 -3.88
N GLY A 47 -5.93 -10.40 -4.80
CA GLY A 47 -4.61 -11.06 -4.85
C GLY A 47 -3.47 -10.07 -5.09
N SER A 48 -3.68 -9.07 -5.92
CA SER A 48 -2.72 -8.00 -6.20
C SER A 48 -2.49 -7.12 -4.96
N CYS A 49 -3.55 -6.82 -4.19
CA CYS A 49 -3.42 -6.12 -2.91
C CYS A 49 -2.55 -6.92 -1.93
N HIS A 50 -2.76 -8.24 -1.81
CA HIS A 50 -1.94 -9.11 -0.98
C HIS A 50 -0.45 -9.05 -1.38
N MET A 51 -0.18 -9.21 -2.66
CA MET A 51 1.18 -9.18 -3.21
C MET A 51 1.86 -7.83 -2.96
N GLY A 52 1.16 -6.72 -3.20
CA GLY A 52 1.70 -5.38 -2.96
C GLY A 52 1.88 -5.05 -1.48
N LEU A 53 1.02 -5.57 -0.59
CA LEU A 53 1.22 -5.47 0.85
C LEU A 53 2.50 -6.16 1.31
N GLY A 54 2.79 -7.34 0.79
CA GLY A 54 4.06 -8.01 1.02
C GLY A 54 5.25 -7.13 0.65
N GLN A 55 5.23 -6.56 -0.54
CA GLN A 55 6.31 -5.69 -1.03
C GLN A 55 6.48 -4.42 -0.20
N VAL A 56 5.40 -3.84 0.30
CA VAL A 56 5.48 -2.58 1.06
C VAL A 56 5.79 -2.78 2.53
N LEU A 57 5.40 -3.91 3.14
CA LEU A 57 5.51 -4.09 4.59
C LEU A 57 6.60 -5.08 5.03
N SER A 58 6.85 -6.18 4.29
CA SER A 58 7.61 -7.29 4.85
C SER A 58 8.61 -7.98 3.92
N GLU A 59 8.33 -8.06 2.63
CA GLU A 59 9.15 -8.84 1.70
C GLU A 59 10.46 -8.12 1.36
N LYS A 60 11.58 -8.70 1.78
CA LYS A 60 12.92 -8.16 1.52
C LYS A 60 13.90 -9.29 1.25
N MET A 61 14.57 -9.24 0.11
CA MET A 61 15.75 -10.09 -0.15
C MET A 61 16.97 -9.49 0.53
N VAL A 62 17.63 -10.26 1.39
CA VAL A 62 18.82 -9.85 2.14
C VAL A 62 20.03 -10.54 1.57
N TYR A 63 20.95 -9.76 0.99
CA TYR A 63 22.19 -10.29 0.44
C TYR A 63 23.37 -10.04 1.37
N GLY A 64 24.17 -11.05 1.58
CA GLY A 64 25.44 -10.94 2.30
C GLY A 64 26.52 -10.21 1.48
N ARG A 65 27.67 -9.93 2.11
CA ARG A 65 28.78 -9.18 1.50
C ARG A 65 29.36 -9.85 0.24
N THR A 66 29.16 -11.15 0.08
CA THR A 66 29.60 -11.96 -1.07
C THR A 66 28.50 -12.17 -2.12
N GLY A 67 27.36 -11.51 -1.99
CA GLY A 67 26.21 -11.68 -2.89
C GLY A 67 25.34 -12.91 -2.59
N HIS A 68 25.64 -13.66 -1.54
CA HIS A 68 24.83 -14.80 -1.12
C HIS A 68 23.52 -14.34 -0.47
N LEU A 69 22.38 -14.91 -0.92
CA LEU A 69 21.06 -14.64 -0.33
C LEU A 69 20.99 -15.26 1.07
N GLN A 70 20.70 -14.44 2.08
CA GLN A 70 20.71 -14.85 3.49
C GLN A 70 19.36 -15.40 3.96
N ASN A 71 18.27 -15.03 3.30
CA ASN A 71 16.91 -15.48 3.61
C ASN A 71 16.25 -16.22 2.44
N PRO A 72 16.77 -17.40 2.01
CA PRO A 72 16.35 -18.11 0.81
C PRO A 72 15.09 -18.98 1.00
N ASN A 73 14.41 -18.89 2.12
CA ASN A 73 13.27 -19.74 2.47
C ASN A 73 12.12 -18.93 3.09
N LEU A 74 10.91 -19.50 3.11
CA LEU A 74 9.69 -18.85 3.60
C LEU A 74 9.65 -18.64 5.13
N LEU A 75 10.60 -19.19 5.88
CA LEU A 75 10.74 -18.90 7.30
C LEU A 75 11.29 -17.49 7.53
N GLU A 76 12.16 -17.04 6.65
CA GLU A 76 12.89 -15.77 6.78
C GLU A 76 12.44 -14.71 5.76
N TYR A 77 12.03 -15.13 4.56
CA TYR A 77 11.37 -14.28 3.57
C TYR A 77 9.87 -14.20 3.90
N LYS A 78 9.43 -13.05 4.38
CA LYS A 78 8.11 -12.88 4.98
C LYS A 78 7.05 -12.48 3.96
N ILE A 79 6.33 -13.46 3.43
CA ILE A 79 5.09 -13.22 2.68
C ILE A 79 3.96 -13.03 3.70
N PRO A 80 3.10 -12.02 3.57
CA PRO A 80 1.98 -11.83 4.48
C PRO A 80 1.05 -13.06 4.51
N SER A 81 0.60 -13.41 5.69
CA SER A 81 -0.39 -14.47 5.88
C SER A 81 -1.81 -13.91 5.72
N VAL A 82 -2.81 -14.80 5.68
CA VAL A 82 -4.22 -14.41 5.62
C VAL A 82 -4.65 -13.54 6.82
N HIS A 83 -3.97 -13.66 7.95
CA HIS A 83 -4.28 -12.87 9.15
C HIS A 83 -3.78 -11.42 9.08
N GLU A 84 -2.87 -11.14 8.15
CA GLU A 84 -2.29 -9.81 7.93
C GLU A 84 -2.99 -9.08 6.78
N MET A 85 -3.94 -9.75 6.11
CA MET A 85 -4.71 -9.14 5.04
C MET A 85 -5.73 -8.13 5.58
N PRO A 86 -5.79 -6.92 4.99
CA PRO A 86 -6.86 -5.97 5.25
C PRO A 86 -8.20 -6.47 4.70
N ASN A 87 -9.26 -5.79 5.10
CA ASN A 87 -10.50 -5.84 4.36
C ASN A 87 -10.33 -5.13 3.01
N VAL A 88 -10.40 -5.88 1.91
CA VAL A 88 -10.25 -5.32 0.56
C VAL A 88 -11.61 -5.19 -0.11
N THR A 89 -11.95 -3.96 -0.51
CA THR A 89 -13.14 -3.66 -1.31
C THR A 89 -12.72 -3.45 -2.76
N PRO A 90 -12.84 -4.46 -3.64
CA PRO A 90 -12.54 -4.30 -5.06
C PRO A 90 -13.62 -3.47 -5.75
N ILE A 91 -13.20 -2.54 -6.61
CA ILE A 91 -14.09 -1.68 -7.40
C ILE A 91 -13.71 -1.86 -8.86
N ILE A 92 -14.55 -2.57 -9.60
CA ILE A 92 -14.37 -2.78 -11.03
C ILE A 92 -14.80 -1.53 -11.78
N VAL A 93 -13.88 -0.93 -12.52
CA VAL A 93 -14.17 0.15 -13.47
C VAL A 93 -14.14 -0.43 -14.87
N GLU A 94 -15.17 -0.14 -15.66
CA GLU A 94 -15.27 -0.62 -17.05
C GLU A 94 -15.19 0.56 -18.01
N SER A 95 -14.04 0.70 -18.68
CA SER A 95 -13.90 1.55 -19.86
C SER A 95 -13.58 0.67 -21.06
N SER A 96 -14.59 0.34 -21.85
CA SER A 96 -14.45 -0.60 -22.97
C SER A 96 -13.34 -0.16 -23.94
N ASP A 97 -12.36 -1.07 -24.17
CA ASP A 97 -11.28 -0.84 -25.10
C ASP A 97 -11.69 -1.28 -26.51
N PRO A 98 -11.60 -0.40 -27.54
CA PRO A 98 -12.03 -0.76 -28.89
C PRO A 98 -11.16 -1.81 -29.57
N GLU A 99 -9.92 -1.99 -29.13
CA GLU A 99 -8.97 -2.98 -29.68
C GLU A 99 -8.86 -4.25 -28.82
N GLY A 100 -9.37 -4.21 -27.59
CA GLY A 100 -9.34 -5.33 -26.69
C GLY A 100 -10.41 -6.41 -27.03
N PRO A 101 -10.17 -7.69 -26.75
CA PRO A 101 -11.15 -8.75 -26.97
C PRO A 101 -12.40 -8.47 -26.14
N PHE A 102 -13.53 -8.27 -26.81
CA PHE A 102 -14.81 -7.89 -26.19
C PHE A 102 -14.75 -6.60 -25.34
N GLY A 103 -13.76 -5.74 -25.57
CA GLY A 103 -13.54 -4.52 -24.81
C GLY A 103 -12.74 -4.71 -23.51
N ALA A 104 -12.16 -5.90 -23.27
CA ALA A 104 -11.37 -6.17 -22.08
C ALA A 104 -9.97 -5.58 -22.16
N LYS A 105 -9.43 -5.22 -21.00
CA LYS A 105 -8.03 -4.86 -20.74
C LYS A 105 -7.42 -5.85 -19.74
N GLU A 106 -6.17 -5.61 -19.35
CA GLU A 106 -5.52 -6.43 -18.33
C GLU A 106 -6.14 -6.22 -16.94
N ALA A 107 -6.04 -7.23 -16.09
CA ALA A 107 -6.51 -7.19 -14.70
C ALA A 107 -5.56 -7.93 -13.74
N GLY A 108 -4.37 -8.34 -14.20
CA GLY A 108 -3.42 -9.14 -13.42
C GLY A 108 -2.40 -8.30 -12.68
N GLU A 109 -1.58 -7.54 -13.39
CA GLU A 109 -0.44 -6.81 -12.81
C GLU A 109 -0.74 -5.34 -12.52
N GLY A 110 -1.62 -4.70 -13.27
CA GLY A 110 -2.02 -3.30 -13.05
C GLY A 110 -2.57 -3.02 -11.66
N PRO A 111 -3.41 -3.90 -11.09
CA PRO A 111 -3.93 -3.73 -9.73
C PRO A 111 -2.88 -3.80 -8.62
N LEU A 112 -1.68 -4.34 -8.89
CA LEU A 112 -0.61 -4.43 -7.89
C LEU A 112 0.06 -3.08 -7.61
N LEU A 113 0.24 -2.25 -8.64
CA LEU A 113 1.06 -1.06 -8.54
C LEU A 113 0.54 -0.01 -7.54
N PRO A 114 -0.78 0.28 -7.44
CA PRO A 114 -1.27 1.37 -6.61
C PRO A 114 -1.25 1.09 -5.11
N ILE A 115 -1.21 -0.16 -4.66
CA ILE A 115 -1.23 -0.48 -3.23
C ILE A 115 0.01 0.03 -2.50
N LEU A 116 1.19 -0.04 -3.15
CA LEU A 116 2.43 0.44 -2.55
C LEU A 116 2.36 1.93 -2.20
N PRO A 117 2.08 2.85 -3.15
CA PRO A 117 1.97 4.27 -2.82
C PRO A 117 0.77 4.58 -1.92
N ALA A 118 -0.34 3.84 -2.00
CA ALA A 118 -1.49 4.05 -1.12
C ALA A 118 -1.11 3.83 0.35
N VAL A 119 -0.48 2.70 0.67
CA VAL A 119 -0.02 2.38 2.03
C VAL A 119 1.06 3.37 2.50
N VAL A 120 2.06 3.68 1.66
CA VAL A 120 3.11 4.66 2.01
C VAL A 120 2.53 6.04 2.31
N ASN A 121 1.50 6.46 1.57
CA ASN A 121 0.82 7.73 1.81
C ASN A 121 -0.01 7.70 3.09
N ALA A 122 -0.72 6.61 3.37
CA ALA A 122 -1.47 6.42 4.61
C ALA A 122 -0.54 6.46 5.83
N VAL A 123 0.61 5.78 5.77
CA VAL A 123 1.63 5.84 6.82
C VAL A 123 2.16 7.26 7.00
N TYR A 124 2.41 7.99 5.90
CA TYR A 124 2.81 9.40 5.99
C TYR A 124 1.75 10.26 6.68
N ASP A 125 0.48 10.04 6.37
CA ASP A 125 -0.63 10.77 7.00
C ASP A 125 -0.70 10.48 8.51
N ALA A 126 -0.51 9.22 8.89
CA ALA A 126 -0.55 8.78 10.28
C ALA A 126 0.60 9.35 11.13
N ILE A 127 1.85 9.34 10.63
CA ILE A 127 3.04 9.69 11.44
C ILE A 127 3.72 10.99 11.02
N GLY A 128 3.33 11.60 9.88
CA GLY A 128 3.90 12.84 9.37
C GLY A 128 5.38 12.75 8.97
N VAL A 129 5.87 11.54 8.64
CA VAL A 129 7.24 11.29 8.17
C VAL A 129 7.21 10.59 6.83
N ARG A 130 7.91 11.16 5.83
CA ARG A 130 8.04 10.54 4.51
C ARG A 130 9.18 9.53 4.50
N ILE A 131 8.86 8.25 4.50
CA ILE A 131 9.81 7.15 4.33
C ILE A 131 9.94 6.86 2.82
N ARG A 132 11.16 6.71 2.33
CA ARG A 132 11.46 6.52 0.90
C ARG A 132 12.14 5.20 0.58
N GLU A 133 12.26 4.34 1.58
CA GLU A 133 12.84 3.00 1.46
C GLU A 133 11.77 1.96 1.78
N LEU A 134 11.69 0.91 0.98
CA LEU A 134 10.80 -0.23 1.19
C LEU A 134 11.62 -1.49 1.48
N PRO A 135 11.04 -2.45 2.17
CA PRO A 135 9.74 -2.45 2.86
C PRO A 135 9.75 -1.55 4.11
N LEU A 136 8.55 -1.11 4.52
CA LEU A 136 8.31 -0.34 5.76
C LEU A 136 8.33 -1.28 6.97
N THR A 137 9.46 -1.93 7.20
CA THR A 137 9.62 -2.81 8.37
C THR A 137 9.55 -2.02 9.67
N PRO A 138 9.15 -2.63 10.79
CA PRO A 138 9.00 -1.94 12.07
C PRO A 138 10.23 -1.12 12.48
N ASP A 139 11.44 -1.65 12.23
CA ASP A 139 12.70 -0.95 12.55
C ASP A 139 12.93 0.29 11.67
N VAL A 140 12.53 0.26 10.39
CA VAL A 140 12.61 1.41 9.47
C VAL A 140 11.65 2.49 9.91
N VAL A 141 10.41 2.12 10.23
CA VAL A 141 9.36 3.05 10.67
C VAL A 141 9.73 3.67 12.03
N TRP A 142 10.11 2.85 13.00
CA TRP A 142 10.53 3.31 14.33
C TRP A 142 11.72 4.28 14.26
N LYS A 143 12.73 3.99 13.44
CA LYS A 143 13.87 4.89 13.22
C LYS A 143 13.43 6.24 12.64
N ALA A 144 12.51 6.22 11.67
CA ALA A 144 12.00 7.44 11.05
C ALA A 144 11.23 8.31 12.07
N ILE A 145 10.37 7.71 12.90
CA ILE A 145 9.65 8.39 13.98
C ILE A 145 10.63 8.97 15.01
N SER A 146 11.59 8.15 15.46
CA SER A 146 12.60 8.57 16.45
C SER A 146 13.48 9.73 15.95
N ALA A 147 13.82 9.74 14.66
CA ALA A 147 14.57 10.83 14.06
C ALA A 147 13.76 12.15 14.02
N LYS A 148 12.45 12.06 13.72
CA LYS A 148 11.54 13.21 13.77
C LYS A 148 11.45 13.78 15.18
N THR A 149 11.23 12.94 16.18
CA THR A 149 11.12 13.36 17.58
C THR A 149 12.38 14.10 18.04
N LYS A 150 13.57 13.55 17.77
CA LYS A 150 14.85 14.22 18.09
C LYS A 150 15.04 15.56 17.38
N SER A 151 14.52 15.71 16.16
CA SER A 151 14.55 16.96 15.41
C SER A 151 13.58 18.01 15.99
N MET A 152 12.54 17.56 16.70
CA MET A 152 11.53 18.42 17.33
C MET A 152 11.86 18.81 18.76
N ASP A 153 12.78 18.12 19.43
CA ASP A 153 13.19 18.43 20.83
C ASP A 153 13.76 19.85 21.04
N GLY A 154 13.94 20.63 19.97
CA GLY A 154 14.36 22.03 20.00
C GLY A 154 13.33 23.01 19.40
N ILE A 155 12.13 22.55 19.04
CA ILE A 155 11.09 23.37 18.42
C ILE A 155 9.97 23.59 19.42
N ASP A 156 9.58 24.86 19.64
CA ASP A 156 8.42 25.19 20.47
C ASP A 156 7.16 24.54 19.84
N PRO A 157 6.36 23.78 20.61
CA PRO A 157 5.14 23.17 20.12
C PRO A 157 4.14 24.15 19.48
N THR A 158 4.23 25.45 19.81
CA THR A 158 3.39 26.51 19.23
C THR A 158 3.81 26.92 17.82
N ASP A 159 5.04 26.56 17.38
CA ASP A 159 5.55 26.84 16.05
C ASP A 159 5.19 25.76 15.02
N LEU A 160 4.56 24.68 15.46
CA LEU A 160 4.12 23.61 14.56
C LEU A 160 2.85 24.05 13.80
N PRO A 161 2.82 23.87 12.47
CA PRO A 161 1.59 24.09 11.73
C PRO A 161 0.52 23.13 12.27
N ALA A 162 -0.66 23.68 12.57
CA ALA A 162 -1.79 22.87 13.02
C ALA A 162 -2.02 21.67 12.09
N PRO A 163 -2.30 20.48 12.63
CA PRO A 163 -2.61 19.32 11.81
C PRO A 163 -3.76 19.68 10.87
N ARG A 164 -3.57 19.47 9.57
CA ARG A 164 -4.63 19.68 8.58
C ARG A 164 -5.64 18.54 8.72
N LEU A 165 -6.53 18.66 9.70
CA LEU A 165 -7.71 17.82 9.81
C LEU A 165 -8.70 18.25 8.72
N ASN A 166 -8.49 17.77 7.50
CA ASN A 166 -9.46 17.91 6.42
C ASN A 166 -10.51 16.78 6.54
N HIS A 167 -11.26 16.77 7.64
CA HIS A 167 -12.49 16.00 7.73
C HIS A 167 -13.70 16.94 7.59
N GLY A 168 -13.83 17.54 6.40
CA GLY A 168 -15.12 18.05 5.99
C GLY A 168 -16.00 16.85 5.64
N PRO A 169 -17.29 16.84 6.05
CA PRO A 169 -18.19 15.76 5.65
C PRO A 169 -18.29 15.71 4.13
N LEU A 170 -18.08 14.51 3.55
CA LEU A 170 -18.40 14.23 2.15
C LEU A 170 -19.89 14.53 1.98
N GLN A 171 -20.22 15.65 1.34
CA GLN A 171 -21.60 15.90 0.90
C GLN A 171 -21.87 14.94 -0.26
N ALA A 172 -22.71 13.93 0.01
CA ALA A 172 -23.27 13.08 -1.03
C ALA A 172 -24.15 13.95 -1.93
N THR A 173 -23.80 14.07 -3.19
CA THR A 173 -24.64 14.55 -4.28
C THR A 173 -25.05 13.39 -5.16
#